data_d77bcc9284791aef6b5b988a87e2181e
#
_entry.id   d77bcc9284791aef6b5b988a87e2181e
#
_cell.length_a   1.000
_cell.length_b   1.000
_cell.length_c   1.000
_cell.angle_alpha   90.00
_cell.angle_beta   90.00
_cell.angle_gamma   90.00
#
_symmetry.space_group_name_H-M   'P 1'
#
loop_
_entity.id
_entity.type
_entity.pdbx_description
1 polymer ?
#
loop_
_entity_poly.entity_id
_entity_poly.type
_entity_poly.pdbx_seq_one_letter_code
_entity_poly.pdbx_strand_id
1 'polypeptide(L)'
;MPTTVGALGLECLMNRANIYFTSGYRFAGALDVAALQASFNALLDATEKFSHRLHFSAQTDYQWQPAAQHRHFRVIDSDDIERDFAELCRHSLELSNEEKHSAMALTVLHQKGSNEFIIAQTCEHTYVDARSAECLFNRLIEHYNAGLRGDRQRQQEVLAAAAAMRTATLEEMLPAFALDDVSYQQNLAGLGAYPVADDGGYAIPLAAVPGHLNEYRKQRFAPVSRRLALAALVRRCRQHNPEVTRNSVICAALAKGFYEQNRREKQLPEKQTISFKMLSDLLAPELRERYCGNYIAFVPVSVDGELPIEQIAEQIHRRIREFKEKKIDVSLFRAVEDAVRQGVVGTSDDALSFVVTNWNNYRFLQQTDFLHGCTSLRHQSGVNISPRDTLGAVLVNRPILVINESPNDEVCLSFFPSLRAEAENIALANRIAAHFA
;
A
#
# COMPACT_ATOMS: atom_id res chain seq x y z
N MET A 1 -3.54 -29.93 16.90
CA MET A 1 -3.56 -30.00 15.43
C MET A 1 -3.17 -28.64 14.95
N PRO A 2 -2.25 -28.46 14.01
CA PRO A 2 -1.97 -27.14 13.48
C PRO A 2 -3.26 -26.63 12.83
N THR A 3 -3.77 -25.50 13.32
CA THR A 3 -4.89 -24.80 12.70
C THR A 3 -4.43 -24.37 11.32
N THR A 4 -5.02 -24.95 10.29
CA THR A 4 -4.78 -24.50 8.91
C THR A 4 -5.28 -23.06 8.82
N VAL A 5 -4.36 -22.10 8.77
CA VAL A 5 -4.71 -20.70 8.59
C VAL A 5 -5.23 -20.56 7.17
N GLY A 6 -6.50 -20.20 7.01
CA GLY A 6 -7.08 -19.97 5.67
C GLY A 6 -6.39 -18.79 5.00
N ALA A 7 -6.15 -18.90 3.69
CA ALA A 7 -5.64 -17.80 2.89
C ALA A 7 -6.80 -16.97 2.32
N LEU A 8 -6.63 -15.65 2.29
CA LEU A 8 -7.51 -14.77 1.53
C LEU A 8 -7.13 -14.81 0.04
N GLY A 9 -8.10 -14.67 -0.85
CA GLY A 9 -7.84 -14.60 -2.28
C GLY A 9 -6.90 -13.44 -2.64
N LEU A 10 -7.03 -12.32 -1.96
CA LEU A 10 -6.13 -11.19 -2.17
C LEU A 10 -4.68 -11.50 -1.72
N GLU A 11 -4.47 -12.29 -0.66
CA GLU A 11 -3.13 -12.78 -0.28
C GLU A 11 -2.51 -13.63 -1.38
N CYS A 12 -3.33 -14.47 -2.03
CA CYS A 12 -2.91 -15.27 -3.16
C CYS A 12 -2.47 -14.40 -4.35
N LEU A 13 -3.22 -13.34 -4.64
CA LEU A 13 -2.86 -12.37 -5.69
C LEU A 13 -1.55 -11.65 -5.38
N MET A 14 -1.37 -11.18 -4.14
CA MET A 14 -0.15 -10.50 -3.71
C MET A 14 1.05 -11.43 -3.77
N ASN A 15 0.88 -12.72 -3.44
CA ASN A 15 1.93 -13.73 -3.57
C ASN A 15 2.35 -13.92 -5.05
N ARG A 16 1.37 -14.01 -5.97
CA ARG A 16 1.66 -14.15 -7.41
C ARG A 16 2.32 -12.91 -7.99
N ALA A 17 1.93 -11.73 -7.53
CA ALA A 17 2.59 -10.47 -7.90
C ALA A 17 3.96 -10.31 -7.26
N ASN A 18 4.26 -11.07 -6.19
CA ASN A 18 5.52 -11.02 -5.44
C ASN A 18 5.91 -9.59 -5.09
N ILE A 19 5.06 -8.97 -4.27
CA ILE A 19 5.16 -7.56 -3.89
C ILE A 19 5.85 -7.44 -2.54
N TYR A 20 6.88 -6.61 -2.46
CA TYR A 20 7.49 -6.14 -1.22
C TYR A 20 7.32 -4.63 -1.12
N PHE A 21 6.86 -4.15 0.00
CA PHE A 21 6.81 -2.72 0.28
C PHE A 21 7.66 -2.37 1.50
N THR A 22 8.27 -1.19 1.47
CA THR A 22 9.11 -0.65 2.55
C THR A 22 8.50 0.65 3.03
N SER A 23 8.16 0.72 4.32
CA SER A 23 7.73 1.94 5.01
C SER A 23 8.92 2.54 5.75
N GLY A 24 9.27 3.77 5.44
CA GLY A 24 10.36 4.52 6.08
C GLY A 24 9.80 5.58 7.02
N TYR A 25 10.07 5.41 8.29
CA TYR A 25 9.69 6.35 9.36
C TYR A 25 10.92 7.14 9.78
N ARG A 26 10.98 8.43 9.45
CA ARG A 26 12.12 9.30 9.78
C ARG A 26 11.92 9.98 11.11
N PHE A 27 12.96 9.95 11.92
CA PHE A 27 13.02 10.54 13.25
C PHE A 27 14.28 11.38 13.44
N ALA A 28 14.24 12.28 14.43
CA ALA A 28 15.39 12.91 15.01
C ALA A 28 15.44 12.61 16.51
N GLY A 29 16.57 12.17 17.02
CA GLY A 29 16.77 11.83 18.43
C GLY A 29 17.82 10.75 18.63
N ALA A 30 17.78 10.09 19.80
CA ALA A 30 18.67 8.97 20.14
C ALA A 30 17.90 7.65 20.09
N LEU A 31 18.42 6.67 19.37
CA LEU A 31 17.85 5.33 19.24
C LEU A 31 18.74 4.30 19.94
N ASP A 32 18.15 3.52 20.86
CA ASP A 32 18.77 2.29 21.35
C ASP A 32 18.54 1.16 20.35
N VAL A 33 19.52 0.94 19.49
CA VAL A 33 19.46 -0.05 18.42
C VAL A 33 19.34 -1.47 18.96
N ALA A 34 19.99 -1.78 20.08
CA ALA A 34 19.96 -3.13 20.66
C ALA A 34 18.56 -3.43 21.24
N ALA A 35 17.95 -2.47 21.94
CA ALA A 35 16.58 -2.59 22.43
C ALA A 35 15.56 -2.69 21.29
N LEU A 36 15.75 -1.96 20.18
CA LEU A 36 14.90 -2.06 18.99
C LEU A 36 15.02 -3.44 18.33
N GLN A 37 16.21 -3.97 18.18
CA GLN A 37 16.45 -5.31 17.63
C GLN A 37 15.82 -6.40 18.51
N ALA A 38 15.96 -6.29 19.83
CA ALA A 38 15.33 -7.22 20.75
C ALA A 38 13.79 -7.19 20.64
N SER A 39 13.21 -5.99 20.53
CA SER A 39 11.78 -5.79 20.37
C SER A 39 11.27 -6.34 19.04
N PHE A 40 12.02 -6.13 17.95
CA PHE A 40 11.72 -6.68 16.63
C PHE A 40 11.69 -8.21 16.63
N ASN A 41 12.71 -8.84 17.22
CA ASN A 41 12.78 -10.30 17.33
C ASN A 41 11.61 -10.86 18.16
N ALA A 42 11.30 -10.23 19.30
CA ALA A 42 10.18 -10.64 20.14
C ALA A 42 8.82 -10.53 19.42
N LEU A 43 8.63 -9.48 18.62
CA LEU A 43 7.40 -9.31 17.83
C LEU A 43 7.27 -10.36 16.74
N LEU A 44 8.36 -10.68 16.03
CA LEU A 44 8.35 -11.74 15.01
C LEU A 44 8.02 -13.10 15.62
N ASP A 45 8.60 -13.42 16.78
CA ASP A 45 8.34 -14.68 17.48
C ASP A 45 6.89 -14.77 17.98
N ALA A 46 6.30 -13.65 18.39
CA ALA A 46 4.92 -13.60 18.85
C ALA A 46 3.89 -13.68 17.71
N THR A 47 4.22 -13.25 16.50
CA THR A 47 3.25 -13.18 15.39
C THR A 47 3.22 -14.51 14.62
N GLU A 48 2.26 -15.38 14.95
CA GLU A 48 2.16 -16.75 14.41
C GLU A 48 2.20 -16.81 12.88
N LYS A 49 1.52 -15.89 12.20
CA LYS A 49 1.49 -15.84 10.72
C LYS A 49 2.89 -15.76 10.10
N PHE A 50 3.84 -15.15 10.79
CA PHE A 50 5.21 -15.04 10.30
C PHE A 50 6.04 -16.33 10.43
N SER A 51 5.50 -17.36 11.10
CA SER A 51 6.08 -18.70 11.11
C SER A 51 5.57 -19.60 9.98
N HIS A 52 4.80 -19.06 9.04
CA HIS A 52 4.21 -19.79 7.92
C HIS A 52 4.58 -19.13 6.60
N ARG A 53 4.48 -19.88 5.51
CA ARG A 53 4.61 -19.40 4.14
C ARG A 53 3.41 -19.87 3.32
N LEU A 54 2.92 -19.01 2.43
CA LEU A 54 1.84 -19.37 1.52
C LEU A 54 2.38 -20.25 0.39
N HIS A 55 1.83 -21.45 0.29
CA HIS A 55 2.09 -22.41 -0.78
C HIS A 55 0.83 -22.61 -1.61
N PHE A 56 1.01 -22.91 -2.89
CA PHE A 56 -0.07 -23.31 -3.76
C PHE A 56 0.31 -24.61 -4.46
N SER A 57 -0.55 -25.63 -4.36
CA SER A 57 -0.40 -26.93 -5.02
C SER A 57 -1.08 -26.97 -6.38
N ALA A 58 -2.11 -26.13 -6.57
CA ALA A 58 -2.85 -25.92 -7.81
C ALA A 58 -3.29 -24.47 -7.90
N GLN A 59 -3.86 -24.05 -9.05
CA GLN A 59 -4.26 -22.64 -9.28
C GLN A 59 -5.21 -22.07 -8.23
N THR A 60 -5.93 -22.93 -7.50
CA THR A 60 -6.96 -22.52 -6.52
C THR A 60 -6.73 -23.09 -5.12
N ASP A 61 -5.69 -23.91 -4.93
CA ASP A 61 -5.40 -24.53 -3.63
C ASP A 61 -4.21 -23.81 -2.97
N TYR A 62 -4.51 -22.86 -2.11
CA TYR A 62 -3.56 -22.04 -1.37
C TYR A 62 -3.61 -22.40 0.11
N GLN A 63 -2.45 -22.69 0.69
CA GLN A 63 -2.34 -23.06 2.10
C GLN A 63 -1.14 -22.40 2.76
N TRP A 64 -1.36 -21.88 3.96
CA TRP A 64 -0.27 -21.46 4.82
C TRP A 64 0.36 -22.69 5.47
N GLN A 65 1.65 -22.90 5.22
CA GLN A 65 2.42 -24.02 5.77
C GLN A 65 3.54 -23.50 6.67
N PRO A 66 3.85 -24.20 7.77
CA PRO A 66 4.98 -23.83 8.62
C PRO A 66 6.27 -23.71 7.80
N ALA A 67 6.99 -22.62 8.00
CA ALA A 67 8.24 -22.35 7.31
C ALA A 67 9.16 -21.52 8.21
N ALA A 68 10.45 -21.84 8.16
CA ALA A 68 11.46 -21.03 8.85
C ALA A 68 11.51 -19.63 8.22
N GLN A 69 11.61 -18.63 9.07
CA GLN A 69 11.77 -17.24 8.67
C GLN A 69 13.16 -16.75 9.05
N HIS A 70 13.82 -16.04 8.14
CA HIS A 70 15.06 -15.35 8.47
C HIS A 70 14.73 -14.01 9.16
N ARG A 71 15.54 -13.67 10.17
CA ARG A 71 15.44 -12.40 10.87
C ARG A 71 16.38 -11.40 10.23
N HIS A 72 15.83 -10.49 9.46
CA HIS A 72 16.61 -9.43 8.83
C HIS A 72 16.52 -8.15 9.65
N PHE A 73 17.53 -7.92 10.46
CA PHE A 73 17.76 -6.65 11.13
C PHE A 73 19.11 -6.08 10.69
N ARG A 74 19.13 -4.86 10.18
CA ARG A 74 20.35 -4.20 9.71
C ARG A 74 20.43 -2.79 10.26
N VAL A 75 21.68 -2.33 10.44
CA VAL A 75 22.00 -0.93 10.76
C VAL A 75 23.01 -0.46 9.72
N ILE A 76 22.75 0.70 9.14
CA ILE A 76 23.58 1.29 8.08
C ILE A 76 23.86 2.73 8.44
N ASP A 77 25.14 3.09 8.57
CA ASP A 77 25.59 4.48 8.68
C ASP A 77 25.68 5.07 7.28
N SER A 78 24.85 6.05 7.00
CA SER A 78 24.61 6.62 5.68
C SER A 78 25.13 8.05 5.58
N ASP A 79 25.79 8.36 4.49
CA ASP A 79 26.12 9.74 4.11
C ASP A 79 24.89 10.46 3.49
N ASP A 80 23.92 9.69 2.95
CA ASP A 80 22.66 10.17 2.37
C ASP A 80 21.54 9.15 2.59
N ILE A 81 20.78 9.32 3.67
CA ILE A 81 19.72 8.37 4.05
C ILE A 81 18.56 8.30 3.06
N GLU A 82 18.34 9.33 2.24
CA GLU A 82 17.30 9.31 1.21
C GLU A 82 17.72 8.40 0.04
N ARG A 83 18.96 8.54 -0.41
CA ARG A 83 19.54 7.66 -1.43
C ARG A 83 19.57 6.22 -0.95
N ASP A 84 20.05 5.98 0.27
CA ASP A 84 20.19 4.63 0.79
C ASP A 84 18.83 3.99 1.11
N PHE A 85 17.81 4.79 1.46
CA PHE A 85 16.42 4.32 1.54
C PHE A 85 15.88 3.90 0.17
N ALA A 86 16.14 4.67 -0.88
CA ALA A 86 15.74 4.31 -2.25
C ALA A 86 16.43 3.01 -2.71
N GLU A 87 17.73 2.82 -2.39
CA GLU A 87 18.45 1.58 -2.65
C GLU A 87 17.87 0.40 -1.86
N LEU A 88 17.52 0.59 -0.58
CA LEU A 88 16.86 -0.44 0.21
C LEU A 88 15.54 -0.89 -0.44
N CYS A 89 14.72 0.06 -0.91
CA CYS A 89 13.50 -0.26 -1.63
C CYS A 89 13.77 -1.04 -2.92
N ARG A 90 14.79 -0.64 -3.69
CA ARG A 90 15.22 -1.31 -4.93
C ARG A 90 15.62 -2.76 -4.71
N HIS A 91 16.22 -3.06 -3.56
CA HIS A 91 16.74 -4.39 -3.21
C HIS A 91 15.77 -5.22 -2.35
N SER A 92 14.57 -4.73 -2.04
CA SER A 92 13.63 -5.41 -1.14
C SER A 92 13.22 -6.81 -1.62
N LEU A 93 13.24 -7.08 -2.94
CA LEU A 93 12.96 -8.41 -3.49
C LEU A 93 14.01 -9.47 -3.17
N GLU A 94 15.17 -9.11 -2.70
CA GLU A 94 16.18 -10.08 -2.25
C GLU A 94 15.70 -10.89 -1.04
N LEU A 95 14.71 -10.34 -0.29
CA LEU A 95 14.03 -11.03 0.80
C LEU A 95 13.12 -12.18 0.33
N SER A 96 12.78 -12.24 -0.97
CA SER A 96 11.97 -13.31 -1.55
C SER A 96 12.76 -14.59 -1.85
N ASN A 97 14.08 -14.56 -1.74
CA ASN A 97 14.92 -15.74 -1.93
C ASN A 97 14.58 -16.80 -0.88
N GLU A 98 14.33 -18.04 -1.30
CA GLU A 98 13.93 -19.13 -0.40
C GLU A 98 14.86 -19.35 0.77
N GLU A 99 16.18 -19.20 0.54
CA GLU A 99 17.20 -19.36 1.59
C GLU A 99 17.21 -18.19 2.59
N LYS A 100 16.66 -17.04 2.23
CA LYS A 100 16.69 -15.79 3.02
C LYS A 100 15.30 -15.20 3.24
N HIS A 101 14.27 -15.99 3.00
CA HIS A 101 12.90 -15.49 3.07
C HIS A 101 12.56 -14.87 4.43
N SER A 102 11.96 -13.70 4.38
CA SER A 102 11.43 -13.01 5.55
C SER A 102 10.12 -12.31 5.20
N ALA A 103 9.10 -12.55 6.01
CA ALA A 103 7.82 -11.84 5.90
C ALA A 103 7.97 -10.37 6.25
N MET A 104 8.87 -10.04 7.18
CA MET A 104 9.15 -8.69 7.62
C MET A 104 10.64 -8.52 7.96
N ALA A 105 11.25 -7.45 7.44
CA ALA A 105 12.62 -7.04 7.75
C ALA A 105 12.63 -5.63 8.34
N LEU A 106 13.62 -5.32 9.15
CA LEU A 106 13.83 -3.99 9.72
C LEU A 106 15.23 -3.48 9.42
N THR A 107 15.34 -2.28 8.87
CA THR A 107 16.64 -1.62 8.63
C THR A 107 16.63 -0.24 9.27
N VAL A 108 17.68 0.07 10.02
CA VAL A 108 17.91 1.42 10.56
C VAL A 108 18.97 2.09 9.70
N LEU A 109 18.63 3.24 9.12
CA LEU A 109 19.56 4.09 8.39
C LEU A 109 19.88 5.29 9.27
N HIS A 110 21.12 5.44 9.71
CA HIS A 110 21.60 6.60 10.48
C HIS A 110 22.28 7.60 9.55
N GLN A 111 21.84 8.87 9.62
CA GLN A 111 22.52 9.95 8.91
C GLN A 111 23.81 10.32 9.64
N LYS A 112 24.98 10.11 9.02
CA LYS A 112 26.25 10.52 9.58
C LYS A 112 26.30 12.00 9.86
N GLY A 113 26.87 12.37 11.00
CA GLY A 113 26.98 13.78 11.40
C GLY A 113 25.68 14.47 11.85
N SER A 114 24.61 13.70 12.05
CA SER A 114 23.29 14.15 12.47
C SER A 114 22.70 13.20 13.50
N ASN A 115 21.64 13.61 14.20
CA ASN A 115 20.83 12.74 15.04
C ASN A 115 19.60 12.19 14.30
N GLU A 116 19.55 12.33 12.98
CA GLU A 116 18.44 11.82 12.19
C GLU A 116 18.66 10.37 11.75
N PHE A 117 17.57 9.62 11.69
CA PHE A 117 17.59 8.24 11.22
C PHE A 117 16.24 7.86 10.61
N ILE A 118 16.25 6.80 9.80
CA ILE A 118 15.04 6.16 9.28
C ILE A 118 14.96 4.74 9.86
N ILE A 119 13.81 4.38 10.44
CA ILE A 119 13.45 2.99 10.66
C ILE A 119 12.65 2.54 9.45
N ALA A 120 13.22 1.66 8.65
CA ALA A 120 12.61 1.12 7.44
C ALA A 120 12.08 -0.29 7.71
N GLN A 121 10.76 -0.44 7.69
CA GLN A 121 10.06 -1.71 7.79
C GLN A 121 9.74 -2.22 6.39
N THR A 122 10.35 -3.32 5.98
CA THR A 122 10.05 -3.99 4.70
C THR A 122 9.18 -5.20 4.95
N CYS A 123 8.04 -5.29 4.26
CA CYS A 123 7.10 -6.40 4.39
C CYS A 123 6.81 -7.05 3.03
N GLU A 124 6.62 -8.37 3.04
CA GLU A 124 6.00 -9.06 1.92
C GLU A 124 4.49 -8.84 1.95
N HIS A 125 3.94 -8.34 0.85
CA HIS A 125 2.52 -7.95 0.79
C HIS A 125 1.57 -9.15 0.89
N THR A 126 2.05 -10.37 0.70
CA THR A 126 1.30 -11.60 0.94
C THR A 126 0.81 -11.69 2.38
N TYR A 127 1.65 -11.28 3.35
CA TYR A 127 1.34 -11.41 4.78
C TYR A 127 0.47 -10.28 5.31
N VAL A 128 0.66 -9.08 4.82
CA VAL A 128 0.10 -7.86 5.40
C VAL A 128 -0.21 -6.82 4.31
N ASP A 129 -1.28 -6.08 4.51
CA ASP A 129 -1.49 -4.79 3.86
C ASP A 129 -0.79 -3.65 4.62
N ALA A 130 -0.87 -2.43 4.09
CA ALA A 130 -0.22 -1.28 4.69
C ALA A 130 -0.73 -0.97 6.11
N ARG A 131 -2.01 -1.21 6.40
CA ARG A 131 -2.60 -0.98 7.73
C ARG A 131 -2.20 -2.05 8.73
N SER A 132 -2.15 -3.30 8.31
CA SER A 132 -1.62 -4.39 9.14
C SER A 132 -0.15 -4.17 9.45
N ALA A 133 0.66 -3.72 8.48
CA ALA A 133 2.06 -3.37 8.69
C ALA A 133 2.23 -2.20 9.67
N GLU A 134 1.40 -1.16 9.56
CA GLU A 134 1.36 -0.05 10.53
C GLU A 134 1.05 -0.56 11.94
N CYS A 135 0.05 -1.42 12.09
CA CYS A 135 -0.34 -1.99 13.39
C CYS A 135 0.84 -2.75 14.03
N LEU A 136 1.55 -3.55 13.23
CA LEU A 136 2.76 -4.25 13.69
C LEU A 136 3.89 -3.28 14.04
N PHE A 137 4.09 -2.23 13.26
CA PHE A 137 5.08 -1.19 13.59
C PHE A 137 4.72 -0.46 14.89
N ASN A 138 3.45 -0.11 15.09
CA ASN A 138 3.00 0.49 16.34
C ASN A 138 3.31 -0.41 17.55
N ARG A 139 3.06 -1.72 17.45
CA ARG A 139 3.39 -2.70 18.50
C ARG A 139 4.88 -2.82 18.73
N LEU A 140 5.68 -2.81 17.67
CA LEU A 140 7.14 -2.79 17.78
C LEU A 140 7.61 -1.59 18.62
N ILE A 141 7.11 -0.39 18.29
CA ILE A 141 7.50 0.82 19.01
C ILE A 141 6.94 0.85 20.45
N GLU A 142 5.72 0.36 20.67
CA GLU A 142 5.17 0.24 22.02
C GLU A 142 6.00 -0.72 22.91
N HIS A 143 6.39 -1.88 22.36
CA HIS A 143 7.24 -2.84 23.07
C HIS A 143 8.62 -2.25 23.38
N TYR A 144 9.22 -1.58 22.41
CA TYR A 144 10.50 -0.87 22.56
C TYR A 144 10.39 0.20 23.66
N ASN A 145 9.40 1.10 23.59
CA ASN A 145 9.20 2.18 24.55
C ASN A 145 8.96 1.64 25.97
N ALA A 146 8.19 0.56 26.11
CA ALA A 146 7.95 -0.11 27.38
C ALA A 146 9.26 -0.69 27.95
N GLY A 147 10.08 -1.29 27.10
CA GLY A 147 11.40 -1.81 27.48
C GLY A 147 12.33 -0.73 28.04
N LEU A 148 12.42 0.43 27.39
CA LEU A 148 13.23 1.55 27.85
C LEU A 148 12.76 2.12 29.21
N ARG A 149 11.45 2.01 29.49
CA ARG A 149 10.88 2.42 30.79
C ARG A 149 10.93 1.34 31.86
N GLY A 150 11.42 0.14 31.54
CA GLY A 150 11.43 -1.02 32.43
C GLY A 150 10.03 -1.61 32.69
N ASP A 151 9.04 -1.28 31.90
CA ASP A 151 7.65 -1.73 32.00
C ASP A 151 7.46 -3.12 31.35
N ARG A 152 7.84 -4.15 32.10
CA ARG A 152 7.74 -5.55 31.67
C ARG A 152 6.30 -6.00 31.44
N GLN A 153 5.35 -5.49 32.25
CA GLN A 153 3.95 -5.85 32.10
C GLN A 153 3.44 -5.37 30.73
N ARG A 154 3.71 -4.11 30.36
CA ARG A 154 3.31 -3.57 29.05
C ARG A 154 3.97 -4.31 27.90
N GLN A 155 5.24 -4.68 28.01
CA GLN A 155 5.89 -5.51 27.01
C GLN A 155 5.14 -6.83 26.78
N GLN A 156 4.77 -7.53 27.86
CA GLN A 156 4.01 -8.79 27.78
C GLN A 156 2.62 -8.59 27.15
N GLU A 157 1.91 -7.53 27.52
CA GLU A 157 0.59 -7.19 26.95
C GLU A 157 0.69 -6.96 25.43
N VAL A 158 1.71 -6.23 24.97
CA VAL A 158 1.95 -5.96 23.54
C VAL A 158 2.23 -7.26 22.77
N LEU A 159 3.08 -8.13 23.31
CA LEU A 159 3.36 -9.42 22.66
C LEU A 159 2.15 -10.36 22.67
N ALA A 160 1.37 -10.39 23.77
CA ALA A 160 0.13 -11.15 23.81
C ALA A 160 -0.89 -10.65 22.78
N ALA A 161 -0.98 -9.33 22.59
CA ALA A 161 -1.81 -8.74 21.55
C ALA A 161 -1.29 -9.06 20.14
N ALA A 162 0.02 -9.13 19.92
CA ALA A 162 0.60 -9.56 18.65
C ALA A 162 0.32 -11.06 18.37
N ALA A 163 0.46 -11.90 19.39
CA ALA A 163 0.16 -13.34 19.30
C ALA A 163 -1.33 -13.61 19.01
N ALA A 164 -2.23 -12.73 19.45
CA ALA A 164 -3.66 -12.83 19.19
C ALA A 164 -4.07 -12.37 17.78
N MET A 165 -3.18 -11.71 17.02
CA MET A 165 -3.46 -11.31 15.65
C MET A 165 -3.49 -12.53 14.72
N ARG A 166 -4.56 -12.63 13.95
CA ARG A 166 -4.73 -13.71 12.99
C ARG A 166 -5.35 -13.22 11.68
N THR A 167 -5.22 -13.97 10.63
CA THR A 167 -6.03 -13.74 9.42
C THR A 167 -7.43 -14.32 9.65
N ALA A 168 -8.46 -13.49 9.51
CA ALA A 168 -9.85 -13.95 9.44
C ALA A 168 -10.19 -14.30 7.99
N THR A 169 -10.97 -15.37 7.78
CA THR A 169 -11.52 -15.71 6.47
C THR A 169 -12.60 -14.71 6.06
N LEU A 170 -12.98 -14.73 4.78
CA LEU A 170 -14.10 -13.91 4.29
C LEU A 170 -15.37 -14.21 5.09
N GLU A 171 -15.70 -15.47 5.33
CA GLU A 171 -16.90 -15.91 6.04
C GLU A 171 -16.95 -15.36 7.48
N GLU A 172 -15.81 -15.30 8.15
CA GLU A 172 -15.71 -14.69 9.48
C GLU A 172 -15.88 -13.17 9.46
N MET A 173 -15.50 -12.53 8.35
CA MET A 173 -15.54 -11.06 8.22
C MET A 173 -16.88 -10.54 7.69
N LEU A 174 -17.65 -11.33 6.95
CA LEU A 174 -18.94 -10.90 6.38
C LEU A 174 -19.90 -10.30 7.43
N PRO A 175 -20.07 -10.90 8.63
CA PRO A 175 -20.92 -10.28 9.67
C PRO A 175 -20.42 -8.91 10.13
N ALA A 176 -19.10 -8.74 10.27
CA ALA A 176 -18.49 -7.46 10.65
C ALA A 176 -18.65 -6.41 9.56
N PHE A 177 -18.61 -6.80 8.30
CA PHE A 177 -18.86 -5.94 7.16
C PHE A 177 -20.35 -5.61 6.98
N ALA A 178 -21.25 -6.36 7.64
CA ALA A 178 -22.71 -6.25 7.54
C ALA A 178 -23.18 -6.22 6.07
N LEU A 179 -22.64 -7.12 5.24
CA LEU A 179 -23.02 -7.33 3.85
C LEU A 179 -23.81 -8.64 3.75
N ASP A 180 -25.09 -8.57 3.45
CA ASP A 180 -25.92 -9.74 3.15
C ASP A 180 -25.84 -10.13 1.66
N ASP A 181 -26.32 -11.34 1.34
CA ASP A 181 -26.25 -11.89 -0.02
C ASP A 181 -27.13 -11.10 -1.01
N VAL A 182 -28.25 -10.55 -0.55
CA VAL A 182 -29.15 -9.77 -1.42
C VAL A 182 -28.47 -8.47 -1.82
N SER A 183 -27.93 -7.74 -0.84
CA SER A 183 -27.15 -6.52 -1.08
C SER A 183 -25.92 -6.78 -1.95
N TYR A 184 -25.23 -7.91 -1.73
CA TYR A 184 -24.09 -8.32 -2.55
C TYR A 184 -24.50 -8.48 -4.03
N GLN A 185 -25.56 -9.26 -4.30
CA GLN A 185 -26.03 -9.48 -5.68
C GLN A 185 -26.54 -8.20 -6.33
N GLN A 186 -27.23 -7.35 -5.59
CA GLN A 186 -27.68 -6.05 -6.08
C GLN A 186 -26.50 -5.14 -6.45
N ASN A 187 -25.46 -5.11 -5.60
CA ASN A 187 -24.25 -4.34 -5.87
C ASN A 187 -23.54 -4.84 -7.13
N LEU A 188 -23.37 -6.16 -7.29
CA LEU A 188 -22.78 -6.72 -8.50
C LEU A 188 -23.56 -6.40 -9.77
N ALA A 189 -24.87 -6.55 -9.73
CA ALA A 189 -25.73 -6.21 -10.86
C ALA A 189 -25.68 -4.71 -11.18
N GLY A 190 -25.48 -3.85 -10.18
CA GLY A 190 -25.37 -2.41 -10.30
C GLY A 190 -24.00 -1.91 -10.78
N LEU A 191 -22.96 -2.75 -10.86
CA LEU A 191 -21.61 -2.31 -11.24
C LEU A 191 -21.55 -1.65 -12.63
N GLY A 192 -22.43 -2.02 -13.54
CA GLY A 192 -22.54 -1.37 -14.87
C GLY A 192 -22.84 0.14 -14.82
N ALA A 193 -23.37 0.66 -13.70
CA ALA A 193 -23.54 2.09 -13.49
C ALA A 193 -22.23 2.83 -13.15
N TYR A 194 -21.13 2.09 -12.96
CA TYR A 194 -19.81 2.61 -12.64
C TYR A 194 -18.79 2.21 -13.71
N PRO A 195 -18.96 2.68 -14.94
CA PRO A 195 -18.10 2.28 -16.03
C PRO A 195 -16.66 2.67 -15.73
N VAL A 196 -15.75 1.75 -16.05
CA VAL A 196 -14.32 1.99 -16.06
C VAL A 196 -13.94 2.10 -17.53
N ALA A 197 -13.79 3.32 -18.01
CA ALA A 197 -13.46 3.60 -19.39
C ALA A 197 -12.43 4.72 -19.45
N ASP A 198 -11.16 4.35 -19.52
CA ASP A 198 -10.08 5.28 -19.73
C ASP A 198 -9.87 5.47 -21.23
N ASP A 199 -9.81 6.71 -21.65
CA ASP A 199 -9.70 7.04 -23.06
C ASP A 199 -8.28 6.95 -23.60
N GLY A 200 -7.30 6.95 -22.72
CA GLY A 200 -5.91 7.00 -23.11
C GLY A 200 -5.06 5.87 -22.59
N GLY A 201 -5.32 5.42 -21.39
CA GLY A 201 -4.61 4.33 -20.72
C GLY A 201 -3.10 4.51 -20.61
N TYR A 202 -2.61 4.87 -19.45
CA TYR A 202 -1.17 4.82 -19.14
C TYR A 202 -0.69 3.39 -18.90
N ALA A 203 -1.60 2.44 -18.95
CA ALA A 203 -1.32 1.02 -18.79
C ALA A 203 -0.52 0.47 -19.98
N ILE A 204 0.30 -0.53 -19.71
CA ILE A 204 0.99 -1.31 -20.71
C ILE A 204 0.05 -2.44 -21.16
N PRO A 205 -0.17 -2.65 -22.47
CA PRO A 205 -0.94 -3.78 -22.95
C PRO A 205 -0.42 -5.10 -22.38
N LEU A 206 -1.30 -5.99 -21.93
CA LEU A 206 -0.90 -7.24 -21.27
C LEU A 206 0.07 -8.07 -22.12
N ALA A 207 -0.11 -8.10 -23.42
CA ALA A 207 0.81 -8.80 -24.35
C ALA A 207 2.24 -8.23 -24.33
N ALA A 208 2.43 -6.96 -23.97
CA ALA A 208 3.74 -6.32 -23.91
C ALA A 208 4.39 -6.43 -22.51
N VAL A 209 3.62 -6.76 -21.48
CA VAL A 209 4.10 -6.83 -20.08
C VAL A 209 5.33 -7.73 -19.92
N PRO A 210 5.44 -8.94 -20.49
CA PRO A 210 6.63 -9.78 -20.33
C PRO A 210 7.93 -9.10 -20.78
N GLY A 211 7.89 -8.37 -21.91
CA GLY A 211 9.04 -7.62 -22.42
C GLY A 211 9.45 -6.50 -21.45
N HIS A 212 8.49 -5.70 -21.02
CA HIS A 212 8.73 -4.61 -20.06
C HIS A 212 9.23 -5.12 -18.69
N LEU A 213 8.69 -6.24 -18.19
CA LEU A 213 9.16 -6.87 -16.96
C LEU A 213 10.63 -7.32 -17.07
N ASN A 214 11.04 -7.87 -18.20
CA ASN A 214 12.43 -8.26 -18.41
C ASN A 214 13.36 -7.05 -18.36
N GLU A 215 12.98 -5.94 -18.98
CA GLU A 215 13.76 -4.70 -18.90
C GLU A 215 13.76 -4.12 -17.47
N TYR A 216 12.63 -4.09 -16.81
CA TYR A 216 12.52 -3.64 -15.42
C TYR A 216 13.46 -4.45 -14.49
N ARG A 217 13.47 -5.78 -14.62
CA ARG A 217 14.33 -6.66 -13.83
C ARG A 217 15.83 -6.40 -14.08
N LYS A 218 16.21 -6.03 -15.28
CA LYS A 218 17.60 -5.69 -15.63
C LYS A 218 18.02 -4.33 -15.05
N GLN A 219 17.13 -3.34 -15.14
CA GLN A 219 17.46 -1.95 -14.84
C GLN A 219 17.24 -1.58 -13.36
N ARG A 220 16.39 -2.34 -12.61
CA ARG A 220 16.07 -2.09 -11.20
C ARG A 220 15.82 -0.61 -10.90
N PHE A 221 14.81 -0.03 -11.53
CA PHE A 221 14.49 1.40 -11.37
C PHE A 221 14.28 1.79 -9.91
N ALA A 222 14.82 2.94 -9.54
CA ALA A 222 14.49 3.58 -8.28
C ALA A 222 13.06 4.11 -8.33
N PRO A 223 12.31 4.07 -7.21
CA PRO A 223 11.01 4.71 -7.15
C PRO A 223 11.18 6.22 -7.38
N VAL A 224 10.40 6.76 -8.30
CA VAL A 224 10.32 8.22 -8.49
C VAL A 224 9.42 8.78 -7.39
N SER A 225 9.93 9.67 -6.57
CA SER A 225 9.16 10.31 -5.50
C SER A 225 9.17 11.84 -5.63
N ARG A 226 8.09 12.47 -5.14
CA ARG A 226 7.94 13.93 -5.05
C ARG A 226 7.35 14.30 -3.70
N ARG A 227 7.88 15.36 -3.12
CA ARG A 227 7.31 16.03 -1.95
C ARG A 227 6.45 17.18 -2.41
N LEU A 228 5.23 17.23 -1.93
CA LEU A 228 4.21 18.17 -2.40
C LEU A 228 3.54 18.83 -1.20
N ALA A 229 3.37 20.17 -1.27
CA ALA A 229 2.62 20.90 -0.28
C ALA A 229 1.12 20.82 -0.60
N LEU A 230 0.32 20.33 0.33
CA LEU A 230 -1.09 20.02 0.08
C LEU A 230 -2.05 21.12 0.54
N ALA A 231 -1.63 21.97 1.50
CA ALA A 231 -2.53 22.89 2.19
C ALA A 231 -3.27 23.87 1.26
N ALA A 232 -2.57 24.46 0.27
CA ALA A 232 -3.17 25.42 -0.65
C ALA A 232 -4.23 24.77 -1.54
N LEU A 233 -3.93 23.62 -2.11
CA LEU A 233 -4.84 22.86 -2.97
C LEU A 233 -6.09 22.41 -2.19
N VAL A 234 -5.92 21.88 -0.99
CA VAL A 234 -7.05 21.48 -0.13
C VAL A 234 -7.94 22.68 0.21
N ARG A 235 -7.34 23.81 0.54
CA ARG A 235 -8.10 25.05 0.84
C ARG A 235 -8.94 25.46 -0.36
N ARG A 236 -8.37 25.48 -1.55
CA ARG A 236 -9.05 25.83 -2.80
C ARG A 236 -10.21 24.88 -3.09
N CYS A 237 -10.01 23.59 -2.98
CA CYS A 237 -11.07 22.60 -3.19
C CYS A 237 -12.18 22.73 -2.14
N ARG A 238 -11.86 22.99 -0.87
CA ARG A 238 -12.85 23.17 0.20
C ARG A 238 -13.62 24.48 0.13
N GLN A 239 -13.08 25.49 -0.52
CA GLN A 239 -13.85 26.70 -0.86
C GLN A 239 -14.98 26.39 -1.88
N HIS A 240 -14.74 25.44 -2.79
CA HIS A 240 -15.74 24.98 -3.74
C HIS A 240 -16.74 24.02 -3.08
N ASN A 241 -16.27 23.01 -2.35
CA ASN A 241 -17.11 22.09 -1.58
C ASN A 241 -16.40 21.72 -0.25
N PRO A 242 -16.94 22.17 0.91
CA PRO A 242 -16.33 21.93 2.23
C PRO A 242 -16.19 20.46 2.63
N GLU A 243 -17.00 19.57 2.05
CA GLU A 243 -17.04 18.14 2.40
C GLU A 243 -15.88 17.34 1.76
N VAL A 244 -15.18 17.88 0.74
CA VAL A 244 -14.14 17.14 0.06
C VAL A 244 -13.01 16.75 1.01
N THR A 245 -12.60 15.49 0.94
CA THR A 245 -11.52 14.95 1.76
C THR A 245 -10.15 15.27 1.15
N ARG A 246 -9.10 15.28 1.97
CA ARG A 246 -7.71 15.40 1.49
C ARG A 246 -7.41 14.34 0.42
N ASN A 247 -7.86 13.11 0.65
CA ASN A 247 -7.68 12.01 -0.30
C ASN A 247 -8.32 12.30 -1.66
N SER A 248 -9.56 12.80 -1.68
CA SER A 248 -10.24 13.19 -2.93
C SER A 248 -9.50 14.29 -3.69
N VAL A 249 -8.94 15.26 -2.96
CA VAL A 249 -8.14 16.36 -3.53
C VAL A 249 -6.86 15.84 -4.16
N ILE A 250 -6.14 14.96 -3.47
CA ILE A 250 -4.91 14.35 -3.99
C ILE A 250 -5.23 13.55 -5.25
N CYS A 251 -6.24 12.69 -5.20
CA CYS A 251 -6.65 11.89 -6.35
C CYS A 251 -7.11 12.73 -7.55
N ALA A 252 -7.72 13.89 -7.31
CA ALA A 252 -8.08 14.83 -8.37
C ALA A 252 -6.84 15.41 -9.09
N ALA A 253 -5.82 15.78 -8.33
CA ALA A 253 -4.56 16.25 -8.90
C ALA A 253 -3.83 15.14 -9.69
N LEU A 254 -3.85 13.90 -9.17
CA LEU A 254 -3.33 12.73 -9.89
C LEU A 254 -4.09 12.52 -11.20
N ALA A 255 -5.42 12.45 -11.15
CA ALA A 255 -6.25 12.24 -12.33
C ALA A 255 -6.00 13.33 -13.39
N LYS A 256 -5.87 14.60 -12.98
CA LYS A 256 -5.55 15.70 -13.88
C LYS A 256 -4.19 15.52 -14.56
N GLY A 257 -3.16 15.17 -13.80
CA GLY A 257 -1.81 14.93 -14.35
C GLY A 257 -1.77 13.77 -15.33
N PHE A 258 -2.47 12.65 -15.04
CA PHE A 258 -2.59 11.51 -15.94
C PHE A 258 -3.40 11.86 -17.19
N TYR A 259 -4.49 12.60 -17.04
CA TYR A 259 -5.28 13.08 -18.16
C TYR A 259 -4.43 13.91 -19.14
N GLU A 260 -3.69 14.89 -18.64
CA GLU A 260 -2.82 15.72 -19.45
C GLU A 260 -1.70 14.91 -20.11
N GLN A 261 -1.17 13.89 -19.41
CA GLN A 261 -0.18 12.98 -19.98
C GLN A 261 -0.76 12.16 -21.12
N ASN A 262 -1.93 11.55 -20.91
CA ASN A 262 -2.59 10.72 -21.91
C ASN A 262 -2.94 11.55 -23.17
N ARG A 263 -3.49 12.75 -22.96
CA ARG A 263 -3.86 13.65 -24.07
C ARG A 263 -2.65 14.06 -24.92
N ARG A 264 -1.53 14.35 -24.27
CA ARG A 264 -0.30 14.73 -24.95
C ARG A 264 0.31 13.58 -25.77
N GLU A 265 0.37 12.40 -25.19
CA GLU A 265 1.01 11.24 -25.83
C GLU A 265 0.17 10.66 -26.98
N LYS A 266 -1.14 10.66 -26.83
CA LYS A 266 -2.01 9.93 -27.76
C LYS A 266 -2.73 10.81 -28.76
N GLN A 267 -2.64 12.13 -28.64
CA GLN A 267 -3.31 13.09 -29.52
C GLN A 267 -4.79 12.79 -29.74
N LEU A 268 -5.49 12.32 -28.68
CA LEU A 268 -6.91 11.99 -28.71
C LEU A 268 -7.73 13.18 -28.18
N PRO A 269 -8.12 14.14 -29.01
CA PRO A 269 -8.74 15.38 -28.55
C PRO A 269 -10.18 15.22 -28.04
N GLU A 270 -10.85 14.12 -28.38
CA GLU A 270 -12.28 13.92 -28.12
C GLU A 270 -12.57 13.12 -26.85
N LYS A 271 -11.53 12.58 -26.20
CA LYS A 271 -11.70 11.68 -25.07
C LYS A 271 -11.20 12.33 -23.78
N GLN A 272 -12.09 12.40 -22.83
CA GLN A 272 -11.94 13.23 -21.63
C GLN A 272 -11.90 12.42 -20.33
N THR A 273 -12.26 11.14 -20.40
CA THR A 273 -12.36 10.30 -19.20
C THR A 273 -10.99 9.81 -18.77
N ILE A 274 -10.72 9.92 -17.48
CA ILE A 274 -9.63 9.25 -16.78
C ILE A 274 -10.19 8.29 -15.75
N SER A 275 -9.71 7.06 -15.76
CA SER A 275 -10.14 6.02 -14.83
C SER A 275 -8.98 5.51 -14.00
N PHE A 276 -9.22 5.22 -12.74
CA PHE A 276 -8.23 4.68 -11.81
C PHE A 276 -8.90 3.86 -10.71
N LYS A 277 -8.10 3.07 -9.98
CA LYS A 277 -8.57 2.39 -8.78
C LYS A 277 -7.99 3.04 -7.53
N MET A 278 -8.84 3.25 -6.53
CA MET A 278 -8.42 3.61 -5.19
C MET A 278 -8.47 2.40 -4.29
N LEU A 279 -7.49 2.26 -3.42
CA LEU A 279 -7.55 1.24 -2.38
C LEU A 279 -8.39 1.77 -1.21
N SER A 280 -9.38 0.97 -0.82
CA SER A 280 -10.25 1.20 0.32
C SER A 280 -9.92 0.18 1.40
N ASP A 281 -9.53 0.65 2.58
CA ASP A 281 -9.41 -0.17 3.75
C ASP A 281 -10.80 -0.54 4.28
N LEU A 282 -11.01 -1.83 4.52
CA LEU A 282 -12.28 -2.39 4.94
C LEU A 282 -12.39 -2.61 6.45
N LEU A 283 -11.24 -2.64 7.17
CA LEU A 283 -11.26 -2.89 8.60
C LEU A 283 -11.58 -1.62 9.38
N ALA A 284 -12.57 -1.71 10.26
CA ALA A 284 -12.76 -0.73 11.33
C ALA A 284 -11.54 -0.74 12.28
N PRO A 285 -11.24 0.37 12.95
CA PRO A 285 -10.06 0.46 13.84
C PRO A 285 -9.97 -0.67 14.86
N GLU A 286 -11.10 -1.07 15.44
CA GLU A 286 -11.18 -2.12 16.49
C GLU A 286 -10.83 -3.51 15.92
N LEU A 287 -11.11 -3.75 14.66
CA LEU A 287 -10.80 -5.01 13.97
C LEU A 287 -9.33 -5.10 13.57
N ARG A 288 -8.68 -3.97 13.28
CA ARG A 288 -7.25 -3.93 12.94
C ARG A 288 -6.36 -4.38 14.09
N GLU A 289 -6.80 -4.21 15.34
CA GLU A 289 -6.06 -4.70 16.51
C GLU A 289 -6.10 -6.24 16.62
N ARG A 290 -7.03 -6.90 15.93
CA ARG A 290 -7.28 -8.35 16.01
C ARG A 290 -6.89 -9.11 14.75
N TYR A 291 -6.92 -8.45 13.59
CA TYR A 291 -6.72 -9.11 12.31
C TYR A 291 -5.51 -8.55 11.57
N CYS A 292 -4.72 -9.47 11.01
CA CYS A 292 -3.54 -9.20 10.20
C CYS A 292 -3.69 -9.90 8.85
N GLY A 293 -3.70 -9.14 7.77
CA GLY A 293 -3.90 -9.68 6.42
C GLY A 293 -4.15 -8.59 5.39
N ASN A 294 -4.75 -8.97 4.28
CA ASN A 294 -5.07 -8.06 3.17
C ASN A 294 -6.58 -7.82 3.10
N TYR A 295 -7.06 -6.77 3.79
CA TYR A 295 -8.47 -6.38 3.84
C TYR A 295 -8.73 -5.09 3.11
N ILE A 296 -8.37 -5.05 1.84
CA ILE A 296 -8.50 -3.88 0.96
C ILE A 296 -9.40 -4.19 -0.24
N ALA A 297 -10.14 -3.20 -0.67
CA ALA A 297 -10.91 -3.25 -1.91
C ALA A 297 -10.36 -2.27 -2.94
N PHE A 298 -10.47 -2.65 -4.20
CA PHE A 298 -10.11 -1.81 -5.35
C PHE A 298 -11.36 -1.09 -5.84
N VAL A 299 -11.54 0.16 -5.43
CA VAL A 299 -12.69 0.99 -5.81
C VAL A 299 -12.42 1.67 -7.14
N PRO A 300 -13.17 1.36 -8.21
CA PRO A 300 -13.02 2.03 -9.49
C PRO A 300 -13.61 3.43 -9.46
N VAL A 301 -12.87 4.38 -10.02
CA VAL A 301 -13.27 5.77 -10.15
C VAL A 301 -13.00 6.23 -11.58
N SER A 302 -14.00 6.87 -12.20
CA SER A 302 -13.87 7.53 -13.50
C SER A 302 -14.34 8.98 -13.36
N VAL A 303 -13.57 9.89 -13.93
CA VAL A 303 -13.83 11.33 -13.88
C VAL A 303 -13.57 11.95 -15.24
N ASP A 304 -14.19 13.10 -15.49
CA ASP A 304 -13.87 13.94 -16.64
C ASP A 304 -12.60 14.75 -16.34
N GLY A 305 -11.51 14.44 -17.06
CA GLY A 305 -10.22 15.09 -16.89
C GLY A 305 -10.17 16.55 -17.36
N GLU A 306 -11.14 17.03 -18.12
CA GLU A 306 -11.21 18.44 -18.54
C GLU A 306 -11.69 19.37 -17.44
N LEU A 307 -12.44 18.84 -16.49
CA LEU A 307 -12.98 19.64 -15.39
C LEU A 307 -11.86 20.26 -14.54
N PRO A 308 -12.14 21.38 -13.87
CA PRO A 308 -11.28 21.91 -12.82
C PRO A 308 -11.06 20.90 -11.70
N ILE A 309 -9.89 20.95 -11.06
CA ILE A 309 -9.52 20.01 -9.99
C ILE A 309 -10.56 19.98 -8.86
N GLU A 310 -11.15 21.12 -8.54
CA GLU A 310 -12.17 21.26 -7.50
C GLU A 310 -13.40 20.41 -7.80
N GLN A 311 -13.86 20.41 -9.04
CA GLN A 311 -14.99 19.62 -9.49
C GLN A 311 -14.63 18.12 -9.59
N ILE A 312 -13.41 17.80 -10.04
CA ILE A 312 -12.90 16.42 -10.03
C ILE A 312 -12.88 15.90 -8.59
N ALA A 313 -12.36 16.68 -7.64
CA ALA A 313 -12.29 16.31 -6.23
C ALA A 313 -13.69 16.05 -5.63
N GLU A 314 -14.68 16.86 -6.00
CA GLU A 314 -16.08 16.65 -5.61
C GLU A 314 -16.65 15.35 -6.20
N GLN A 315 -16.44 15.08 -7.49
CA GLN A 315 -16.87 13.83 -8.12
C GLN A 315 -16.29 12.61 -7.43
N ILE A 316 -14.97 12.62 -7.15
CA ILE A 316 -14.29 11.56 -6.44
C ILE A 316 -14.86 11.39 -5.03
N HIS A 317 -15.01 12.48 -4.29
CA HIS A 317 -15.57 12.45 -2.93
C HIS A 317 -16.96 11.80 -2.90
N ARG A 318 -17.86 12.23 -3.79
CA ARG A 318 -19.22 11.69 -3.91
C ARG A 318 -19.19 10.20 -4.25
N ARG A 319 -18.31 9.77 -5.17
CA ARG A 319 -18.15 8.37 -5.55
C ARG A 319 -17.70 7.50 -4.38
N ILE A 320 -16.68 7.94 -3.64
CA ILE A 320 -16.17 7.20 -2.48
C ILE A 320 -17.27 7.06 -1.42
N ARG A 321 -17.99 8.14 -1.13
CA ARG A 321 -19.09 8.14 -0.16
C ARG A 321 -20.18 7.15 -0.55
N GLU A 322 -20.59 7.18 -1.81
CA GLU A 322 -21.59 6.26 -2.34
C GLU A 322 -21.16 4.79 -2.20
N PHE A 323 -19.90 4.48 -2.53
CA PHE A 323 -19.36 3.12 -2.40
C PHE A 323 -19.36 2.64 -0.94
N LYS A 324 -19.02 3.51 -0.01
CA LYS A 324 -19.02 3.20 1.43
C LYS A 324 -20.44 3.01 1.96
N GLU A 325 -21.37 3.91 1.64
CA GLU A 325 -22.75 3.87 2.09
C GLU A 325 -23.48 2.61 1.60
N LYS A 326 -23.25 2.24 0.33
CA LYS A 326 -23.86 1.04 -0.30
C LYS A 326 -23.04 -0.23 -0.10
N LYS A 327 -21.87 -0.17 0.57
CA LYS A 327 -20.95 -1.30 0.77
C LYS A 327 -20.51 -1.96 -0.55
N ILE A 328 -20.38 -1.16 -1.60
CA ILE A 328 -19.92 -1.66 -2.90
C ILE A 328 -18.47 -2.08 -2.82
N ASP A 329 -17.64 -1.38 -2.03
CA ASP A 329 -16.24 -1.74 -1.79
C ASP A 329 -16.11 -3.12 -1.12
N VAL A 330 -16.96 -3.43 -0.13
CA VAL A 330 -17.02 -4.78 0.48
C VAL A 330 -17.48 -5.82 -0.52
N SER A 331 -18.46 -5.49 -1.37
CA SER A 331 -18.94 -6.37 -2.44
C SER A 331 -17.84 -6.67 -3.46
N LEU A 332 -17.04 -5.67 -3.83
CA LEU A 332 -15.87 -5.86 -4.71
C LEU A 332 -14.78 -6.74 -4.07
N PHE A 333 -14.53 -6.57 -2.77
CA PHE A 333 -13.65 -7.46 -2.03
C PHE A 333 -14.13 -8.91 -2.08
N ARG A 334 -15.40 -9.15 -1.75
CA ARG A 334 -16.02 -10.48 -1.83
C ARG A 334 -15.93 -11.06 -3.24
N ALA A 335 -16.19 -10.26 -4.27
CA ALA A 335 -16.11 -10.69 -5.66
C ALA A 335 -14.68 -11.13 -6.07
N VAL A 336 -13.65 -10.44 -5.56
CA VAL A 336 -12.25 -10.85 -5.76
C VAL A 336 -11.96 -12.18 -5.08
N GLU A 337 -12.44 -12.36 -3.83
CA GLU A 337 -12.30 -13.63 -3.10
C GLU A 337 -12.96 -14.79 -3.86
N ASP A 338 -14.20 -14.60 -4.33
CA ASP A 338 -14.95 -15.59 -5.11
C ASP A 338 -14.24 -15.91 -6.44
N ALA A 339 -13.72 -14.89 -7.14
CA ALA A 339 -13.01 -15.05 -8.40
C ALA A 339 -11.69 -15.85 -8.23
N VAL A 340 -10.93 -15.57 -7.17
CA VAL A 340 -9.69 -16.30 -6.87
C VAL A 340 -9.99 -17.77 -6.60
N ARG A 341 -11.02 -18.07 -5.80
CA ARG A 341 -11.45 -19.45 -5.51
C ARG A 341 -11.89 -20.21 -6.76
N GLN A 342 -12.46 -19.52 -7.73
CA GLN A 342 -12.87 -20.09 -9.02
C GLN A 342 -11.73 -20.17 -10.05
N GLY A 343 -10.53 -19.69 -9.71
CA GLY A 343 -9.40 -19.60 -10.62
C GLY A 343 -9.56 -18.54 -11.72
N VAL A 344 -10.53 -17.63 -11.56
CA VAL A 344 -10.83 -16.54 -12.50
C VAL A 344 -10.24 -15.26 -11.94
N VAL A 345 -8.95 -15.04 -12.13
CA VAL A 345 -8.29 -13.86 -11.63
C VAL A 345 -7.72 -13.04 -12.77
N GLY A 346 -7.91 -11.72 -12.70
CA GLY A 346 -7.14 -10.77 -13.47
C GLY A 346 -7.42 -10.77 -14.96
N THR A 347 -8.64 -11.08 -15.36
CA THR A 347 -9.06 -10.83 -16.73
C THR A 347 -9.49 -9.38 -16.86
N SER A 348 -8.66 -8.56 -17.47
CA SER A 348 -9.06 -7.35 -18.16
C SER A 348 -9.80 -6.26 -17.37
N ASP A 349 -9.09 -5.38 -16.81
CA ASP A 349 -9.60 -4.03 -16.58
C ASP A 349 -8.61 -3.03 -17.13
N ASP A 350 -8.41 -3.15 -18.38
CA ASP A 350 -7.35 -2.47 -19.10
C ASP A 350 -7.64 -0.98 -19.33
N ALA A 351 -8.88 -0.57 -19.03
CA ALA A 351 -9.33 0.80 -19.17
C ALA A 351 -9.03 1.67 -17.93
N LEU A 352 -7.88 1.46 -17.28
CA LEU A 352 -7.42 2.21 -16.10
C LEU A 352 -6.04 2.79 -16.34
N SER A 353 -5.82 4.05 -15.96
CA SER A 353 -4.50 4.69 -16.04
C SER A 353 -3.59 4.36 -14.86
N PHE A 354 -4.13 4.25 -13.63
CA PHE A 354 -3.32 4.02 -12.43
C PHE A 354 -4.11 3.39 -11.29
N VAL A 355 -3.37 2.96 -10.28
CA VAL A 355 -3.90 2.57 -8.96
C VAL A 355 -3.30 3.51 -7.92
N VAL A 356 -4.07 3.91 -6.92
CA VAL A 356 -3.61 4.79 -5.85
C VAL A 356 -3.94 4.22 -4.48
N THR A 357 -2.96 4.25 -3.58
CA THR A 357 -3.12 3.96 -2.16
C THR A 357 -2.65 5.14 -1.32
N ASN A 358 -3.45 5.53 -0.34
CA ASN A 358 -3.13 6.64 0.55
C ASN A 358 -2.86 6.12 1.97
N TRP A 359 -1.63 6.30 2.43
CA TRP A 359 -1.15 5.91 3.75
C TRP A 359 -1.17 7.13 4.67
N ASN A 360 -2.36 7.44 5.15
CA ASN A 360 -2.66 8.58 6.02
C ASN A 360 -3.15 8.12 7.39
N ASN A 361 -3.31 9.07 8.30
CA ASN A 361 -3.82 8.85 9.66
C ASN A 361 -3.03 7.79 10.46
N TYR A 362 -1.74 7.62 10.18
CA TYR A 362 -0.86 6.73 10.93
C TYR A 362 -0.59 7.32 12.33
N ARG A 363 -0.48 6.47 13.35
CA ARG A 363 -0.14 6.88 14.72
C ARG A 363 1.17 7.67 14.77
N PHE A 364 2.14 7.29 13.97
CA PHE A 364 3.38 8.01 13.76
C PHE A 364 3.17 9.51 13.46
N LEU A 365 2.10 9.87 12.72
CA LEU A 365 1.80 11.25 12.34
C LEU A 365 1.01 12.00 13.43
N GLN A 366 0.34 11.28 14.30
CA GLN A 366 -0.60 11.83 15.29
C GLN A 366 0.02 12.02 16.66
N GLN A 367 1.06 11.26 16.99
CA GLN A 367 1.70 11.26 18.31
C GLN A 367 3.07 11.94 18.25
N THR A 368 3.26 12.97 19.06
CA THR A 368 4.51 13.74 19.13
C THR A 368 5.66 12.95 19.78
N ASP A 369 5.33 11.98 20.65
CA ASP A 369 6.26 11.11 21.38
C ASP A 369 6.12 9.64 20.97
N PHE A 370 5.81 9.40 19.70
CA PHE A 370 5.58 8.06 19.16
C PHE A 370 6.76 7.11 19.42
N LEU A 371 8.00 7.57 19.19
CA LEU A 371 9.22 6.89 19.59
C LEU A 371 9.87 7.67 20.74
N HIS A 372 10.09 7.00 21.87
CA HIS A 372 10.57 7.61 23.09
C HIS A 372 11.87 8.42 22.89
N GLY A 373 11.83 9.69 23.28
CA GLY A 373 12.95 10.61 23.15
C GLY A 373 13.27 11.08 21.71
N CYS A 374 12.38 10.79 20.75
CA CYS A 374 12.55 11.15 19.35
C CYS A 374 11.39 11.97 18.80
N THR A 375 11.70 12.82 17.83
CA THR A 375 10.70 13.60 17.09
C THR A 375 10.42 12.94 15.74
N SER A 376 9.14 12.72 15.43
CA SER A 376 8.69 12.22 14.12
C SER A 376 8.83 13.30 13.06
N LEU A 377 9.53 13.01 11.97
CA LEU A 377 9.82 13.97 10.91
C LEU A 377 9.05 13.71 9.62
N ARG A 378 9.06 12.45 9.14
CA ARG A 378 8.50 12.12 7.83
C ARG A 378 8.14 10.64 7.73
N HIS A 379 7.13 10.39 6.89
CA HIS A 379 6.80 9.05 6.42
C HIS A 379 6.97 8.98 4.90
N GLN A 380 7.61 7.94 4.43
CA GLN A 380 7.83 7.66 3.01
C GLN A 380 7.77 6.16 2.75
N SER A 381 7.59 5.76 1.53
CA SER A 381 7.52 4.34 1.21
C SER A 381 8.12 4.00 -0.14
N GLY A 382 8.45 2.73 -0.30
CA GLY A 382 8.89 2.12 -1.53
C GLY A 382 8.18 0.78 -1.74
N VAL A 383 7.85 0.42 -2.99
CA VAL A 383 7.34 -0.92 -3.35
C VAL A 383 8.21 -1.49 -4.46
N ASN A 384 8.49 -2.76 -4.41
CA ASN A 384 9.14 -3.49 -5.47
C ASN A 384 8.32 -4.73 -5.83
N ILE A 385 8.28 -5.08 -7.10
CA ILE A 385 7.36 -6.08 -7.64
C ILE A 385 8.11 -6.94 -8.64
N SER A 386 7.95 -8.26 -8.53
CA SER A 386 8.48 -9.21 -9.52
C SER A 386 7.47 -10.34 -9.74
N PRO A 387 6.44 -10.12 -10.57
CA PRO A 387 5.41 -11.12 -10.80
C PRO A 387 5.97 -12.49 -11.12
N ARG A 388 5.40 -13.52 -10.48
CA ARG A 388 5.80 -14.92 -10.66
C ARG A 388 5.19 -15.51 -11.94
N ASP A 389 4.02 -14.99 -12.34
CA ASP A 389 3.26 -15.45 -13.50
C ASP A 389 2.46 -14.31 -14.16
N THR A 390 1.75 -14.64 -15.22
CA THR A 390 0.94 -13.69 -15.99
C THR A 390 -0.19 -13.06 -15.14
N LEU A 391 -0.76 -13.80 -14.18
CA LEU A 391 -1.81 -13.27 -13.32
C LEU A 391 -1.26 -12.22 -12.34
N GLY A 392 -0.10 -12.47 -11.76
CA GLY A 392 0.60 -11.46 -10.97
C GLY A 392 0.97 -10.23 -11.80
N ALA A 393 1.29 -10.42 -13.08
CA ALA A 393 1.67 -9.32 -13.98
C ALA A 393 0.51 -8.34 -14.27
N VAL A 394 -0.74 -8.79 -14.19
CA VAL A 394 -1.92 -7.91 -14.37
C VAL A 394 -1.98 -6.80 -13.31
N LEU A 395 -1.49 -7.05 -12.10
CA LEU A 395 -1.47 -6.04 -11.04
C LEU A 395 -0.43 -4.93 -11.27
N VAL A 396 0.51 -5.13 -12.20
CA VAL A 396 1.66 -4.24 -12.40
C VAL A 396 1.74 -3.63 -13.80
N ASN A 397 0.77 -3.91 -14.66
CA ASN A 397 0.75 -3.35 -16.02
C ASN A 397 0.46 -1.83 -16.05
N ARG A 398 0.18 -1.25 -14.90
CA ARG A 398 -0.07 0.19 -14.71
C ARG A 398 0.63 0.71 -13.45
N PRO A 399 0.91 2.02 -13.36
CA PRO A 399 1.56 2.57 -12.19
C PRO A 399 0.69 2.43 -10.94
N ILE A 400 1.32 2.06 -9.83
CA ILE A 400 0.77 2.14 -8.50
C ILE A 400 1.37 3.38 -7.84
N LEU A 401 0.54 4.24 -7.31
CA LEU A 401 0.92 5.46 -6.63
C LEU A 401 0.68 5.29 -5.14
N VAL A 402 1.73 5.49 -4.35
CA VAL A 402 1.61 5.52 -2.90
C VAL A 402 1.74 6.94 -2.41
N ILE A 403 0.82 7.34 -1.58
CA ILE A 403 0.78 8.66 -0.95
C ILE A 403 1.04 8.46 0.52
N ASN A 404 2.13 9.05 1.00
CA ASN A 404 2.46 9.09 2.42
C ASN A 404 2.24 10.51 2.93
N GLU A 405 1.31 10.68 3.84
CA GLU A 405 1.17 11.95 4.55
C GLU A 405 2.29 12.08 5.58
N SER A 406 2.78 13.28 5.76
CA SER A 406 3.82 13.64 6.72
C SER A 406 3.32 14.76 7.63
N PRO A 407 3.96 15.03 8.79
CA PRO A 407 3.70 16.23 9.56
C PRO A 407 3.85 17.49 8.67
N ASN A 408 3.21 18.57 9.02
CA ASN A 408 3.28 19.88 8.32
C ASN A 408 2.58 19.96 6.95
N ASP A 409 1.52 19.18 6.72
CA ASP A 409 0.73 19.19 5.47
C ASP A 409 1.54 18.88 4.21
N GLU A 410 2.66 18.19 4.36
CA GLU A 410 3.44 17.67 3.27
C GLU A 410 2.96 16.23 2.93
N VAL A 411 2.95 15.92 1.65
CA VAL A 411 2.75 14.54 1.18
C VAL A 411 3.96 14.11 0.36
N CYS A 412 4.38 12.87 0.56
CA CYS A 412 5.32 12.20 -0.32
C CYS A 412 4.53 11.33 -1.28
N LEU A 413 4.58 11.67 -2.56
CA LEU A 413 4.02 10.88 -3.65
C LEU A 413 5.13 10.01 -4.23
N SER A 414 4.94 8.70 -4.19
CA SER A 414 5.88 7.73 -4.76
C SER A 414 5.22 6.93 -5.88
N PHE A 415 5.93 6.82 -6.99
CA PHE A 415 5.53 6.03 -8.16
C PHE A 415 6.16 4.66 -8.08
N PHE A 416 5.34 3.63 -8.10
CA PHE A 416 5.82 2.26 -8.16
C PHE A 416 5.64 1.67 -9.52
N PRO A 417 6.47 0.62 -9.76
CA PRO A 417 7.05 0.48 -11.05
C PRO A 417 5.95 0.50 -12.07
N SER A 418 5.79 1.65 -12.70
CA SER A 418 5.22 1.58 -14.01
C SER A 418 6.33 0.91 -14.80
N LEU A 419 6.02 -0.15 -15.49
CA LEU A 419 6.96 -0.83 -16.39
C LEU A 419 7.40 0.07 -17.55
N ARG A 420 7.24 1.39 -17.39
CA ARG A 420 7.65 2.44 -18.33
C ARG A 420 9.03 2.97 -17.99
N ALA A 421 9.65 3.62 -18.93
CA ALA A 421 10.98 4.20 -18.76
C ALA A 421 11.00 5.23 -17.60
N GLU A 422 12.10 5.30 -16.86
CA GLU A 422 12.26 6.22 -15.72
C GLU A 422 12.01 7.68 -16.11
N ALA A 423 12.47 8.08 -17.31
CA ALA A 423 12.25 9.44 -17.82
C ALA A 423 10.76 9.79 -18.01
N GLU A 424 9.93 8.82 -18.43
CA GLU A 424 8.48 9.01 -18.57
C GLU A 424 7.82 9.17 -17.18
N ASN A 425 8.25 8.36 -16.20
CA ASN A 425 7.77 8.45 -14.83
C ASN A 425 8.15 9.78 -14.18
N ILE A 426 9.36 10.28 -14.41
CA ILE A 426 9.82 11.59 -13.95
C ILE A 426 8.98 12.71 -14.61
N ALA A 427 8.74 12.64 -15.91
CA ALA A 427 7.93 13.64 -16.61
C ALA A 427 6.50 13.70 -16.06
N LEU A 428 5.87 12.52 -15.84
CA LEU A 428 4.54 12.43 -15.24
C LEU A 428 4.52 12.96 -13.80
N ALA A 429 5.51 12.59 -12.99
CA ALA A 429 5.63 13.07 -11.61
C ALA A 429 5.74 14.59 -11.52
N ASN A 430 6.51 15.21 -12.43
CA ASN A 430 6.65 16.67 -12.50
C ASN A 430 5.34 17.33 -12.94
N ARG A 431 4.61 16.73 -13.87
CA ARG A 431 3.30 17.22 -14.31
C ARG A 431 2.28 17.19 -13.19
N ILE A 432 2.20 16.08 -12.46
CA ILE A 432 1.34 15.95 -11.28
C ILE A 432 1.72 17.00 -10.24
N ALA A 433 3.03 17.16 -9.95
CA ALA A 433 3.51 18.10 -8.97
C ALA A 433 3.08 19.56 -9.26
N ALA A 434 2.99 19.94 -10.52
CA ALA A 434 2.54 21.26 -10.94
C ALA A 434 1.11 21.61 -10.50
N HIS A 435 0.27 20.60 -10.25
CA HIS A 435 -1.11 20.81 -9.77
C HIS A 435 -1.20 21.08 -8.26
N PHE A 436 -0.11 20.89 -7.52
CA PHE A 436 -0.02 21.15 -6.09
C PHE A 436 0.58 22.54 -5.75
N ALA A 437 1.07 23.23 -6.76
CA ALA A 437 1.66 24.56 -6.64
C ALA A 437 0.61 25.68 -6.44
#